data_c92f52ced996cb15ac5b12dc9e12f157
#
_entry.id   c92f52ced996cb15ac5b12dc9e12f157
#
_cell.length_a   1.000
_cell.length_b   1.000
_cell.length_c   1.000
_cell.angle_alpha   90.00
_cell.angle_beta   90.00
_cell.angle_gamma   90.00
#
_symmetry.space_group_name_H-M   'P 1'
#
loop_
_entity.id
_entity.type
_entity.pdbx_description
1 polymer ?
#
loop_
_entity_poly.entity_id
_entity_poly.type
_entity_poly.pdbx_seq_one_letter_code
_entity_poly.pdbx_strand_id
1 'polypeptide(L)'
;MDQSLSFQPLLFGGDINVYSVARAFHEAYGVRSVAFGKYPSFPCHGSAIIDYRVCPDNESDEAFLRNARAVAEEFSDKTVLLLGCGDSYVQLAARHRDHLPENVIAPYISEDLLNSLINKERFYQLCDEHGVDHPATFIYDILLFISLAEVAGSLSSSLMSLPPFRRICSFI
;
A
#
# COMPACT_ATOMS: atom_id res chain seq x y z
N MET A 1 35.44 7.52 11.08
CA MET A 1 35.13 6.18 10.50
C MET A 1 33.83 6.34 9.77
N ASP A 2 33.93 6.46 8.45
CA ASP A 2 32.76 6.52 7.56
C ASP A 2 32.20 5.11 7.50
N GLN A 3 31.20 4.79 8.34
CA GLN A 3 30.43 3.57 8.19
C GLN A 3 29.53 3.80 6.98
N SER A 4 30.01 3.43 5.80
CA SER A 4 29.13 3.32 4.63
C SER A 4 27.95 2.46 5.05
N LEU A 5 26.75 3.06 5.10
CA LEU A 5 25.55 2.35 5.50
C LEU A 5 25.35 1.15 4.58
N SER A 6 25.20 -0.02 5.19
CA SER A 6 25.13 -1.31 4.48
C SER A 6 23.77 -1.58 3.84
N PHE A 7 22.88 -0.57 3.79
CA PHE A 7 21.55 -0.73 3.21
C PHE A 7 21.12 0.43 2.31
N GLN A 8 20.19 0.16 1.41
CA GLN A 8 19.57 1.10 0.49
C GLN A 8 18.05 0.99 0.59
N PRO A 9 17.31 2.05 0.99
CA PRO A 9 15.86 2.04 0.92
C PRO A 9 15.35 2.08 -0.52
N LEU A 10 14.43 1.17 -0.85
CA LEU A 10 13.69 1.12 -2.10
C LEU A 10 12.21 1.25 -1.81
N LEU A 11 11.59 2.32 -2.29
CA LEU A 11 10.22 2.69 -2.00
C LEU A 11 9.34 2.58 -3.25
N PHE A 12 8.15 2.02 -3.12
CA PHE A 12 7.16 1.99 -4.20
C PHE A 12 5.96 2.86 -3.84
N GLY A 13 5.65 3.81 -4.74
CA GLY A 13 4.63 4.84 -4.58
C GLY A 13 5.15 6.21 -5.02
N GLY A 14 4.32 7.26 -4.93
CA GLY A 14 4.71 8.58 -5.41
C GLY A 14 4.09 9.74 -4.64
N ASP A 15 3.45 9.48 -3.53
CA ASP A 15 2.71 10.45 -2.73
C ASP A 15 3.48 10.92 -1.48
N ILE A 16 2.78 11.60 -0.59
CA ILE A 16 3.31 12.11 0.67
C ILE A 16 3.80 10.98 1.60
N ASN A 17 3.25 9.76 1.48
CA ASN A 17 3.68 8.63 2.30
C ASN A 17 5.11 8.23 1.94
N VAL A 18 5.42 8.15 0.64
CA VAL A 18 6.79 7.90 0.14
C VAL A 18 7.75 8.95 0.64
N TYR A 19 7.38 10.23 0.52
CA TYR A 19 8.21 11.33 1.01
C TYR A 19 8.46 11.22 2.52
N SER A 20 7.43 10.91 3.31
CA SER A 20 7.55 10.78 4.76
C SER A 20 8.49 9.64 5.17
N VAL A 21 8.39 8.50 4.50
CA VAL A 21 9.28 7.35 4.74
C VAL A 21 10.72 7.68 4.34
N ALA A 22 10.92 8.27 3.15
CA ALA A 22 12.25 8.68 2.68
C ALA A 22 12.88 9.71 3.60
N ARG A 23 12.08 10.66 4.11
CA ARG A 23 12.51 11.65 5.07
C ARG A 23 12.96 11.01 6.38
N ALA A 24 12.22 10.06 6.91
CA ALA A 24 12.58 9.33 8.13
C ALA A 24 13.93 8.60 7.97
N PHE A 25 14.16 7.94 6.83
CA PHE A 25 15.43 7.30 6.52
C PHE A 25 16.57 8.34 6.40
N HIS A 26 16.30 9.46 5.76
CA HIS A 26 17.30 10.51 5.62
C HIS A 26 17.67 11.16 6.95
N GLU A 27 16.68 11.49 7.78
CA GLU A 27 16.90 12.10 9.09
C GLU A 27 17.64 11.16 10.05
N ALA A 28 17.32 9.87 10.02
CA ALA A 28 17.93 8.89 10.93
C ALA A 28 19.32 8.42 10.47
N TYR A 29 19.55 8.31 9.17
CA TYR A 29 20.71 7.61 8.63
C TYR A 29 21.49 8.39 7.56
N GLY A 30 21.01 9.57 7.14
CA GLY A 30 21.64 10.34 6.07
C GLY A 30 21.56 9.71 4.68
N VAL A 31 20.74 8.64 4.50
CA VAL A 31 20.61 7.94 3.22
C VAL A 31 19.64 8.65 2.29
N ARG A 32 19.89 8.54 1.00
CA ARG A 32 18.97 8.91 -0.07
C ARG A 32 18.21 7.65 -0.51
N SER A 33 16.87 7.71 -0.52
CA SER A 33 16.04 6.58 -0.95
C SER A 33 15.89 6.53 -2.47
N VAL A 34 15.84 5.34 -3.06
CA VAL A 34 15.32 5.16 -4.43
C VAL A 34 13.82 4.99 -4.33
N ALA A 35 13.05 5.65 -5.21
CA ALA A 35 11.59 5.49 -5.22
C ALA A 35 11.05 5.40 -6.64
N PHE A 36 10.08 4.50 -6.86
CA PHE A 36 9.34 4.37 -8.11
C PHE A 36 7.90 4.80 -7.95
N GLY A 37 7.45 5.69 -8.82
CA GLY A 37 6.05 6.12 -8.90
C GLY A 37 5.57 6.21 -10.35
N LYS A 38 4.25 6.22 -10.55
CA LYS A 38 3.62 6.23 -11.89
C LYS A 38 3.80 7.55 -12.63
N TYR A 39 3.90 8.65 -11.91
CA TYR A 39 3.93 10.01 -12.45
C TYR A 39 5.01 10.84 -11.76
N PRO A 40 5.50 11.94 -12.38
CA PRO A 40 6.34 12.91 -11.69
C PRO A 40 5.52 13.64 -10.62
N SER A 41 5.53 13.10 -9.41
CA SER A 41 4.64 13.49 -8.31
C SER A 41 5.37 14.31 -7.27
N PHE A 42 4.84 15.49 -6.95
CA PHE A 42 5.27 16.26 -5.78
C PHE A 42 4.71 15.59 -4.50
N PRO A 43 5.51 15.48 -3.41
CA PRO A 43 6.80 16.10 -3.15
C PRO A 43 8.03 15.23 -3.51
N CYS A 44 7.85 14.05 -4.10
CA CYS A 44 8.95 13.10 -4.34
C CYS A 44 9.84 13.51 -5.52
N HIS A 45 9.21 13.92 -6.63
CA HIS A 45 9.94 14.31 -7.83
C HIS A 45 10.71 15.62 -7.61
N GLY A 46 12.00 15.58 -7.87
CA GLY A 46 12.90 16.73 -7.64
C GLY A 46 13.37 16.88 -6.19
N SER A 47 13.01 15.98 -5.28
CA SER A 47 13.49 15.97 -3.91
C SER A 47 14.99 15.63 -3.83
N ALA A 48 15.75 16.36 -2.99
CA ALA A 48 17.17 16.08 -2.79
C ALA A 48 17.42 14.74 -2.04
N ILE A 49 16.44 14.27 -1.26
CA ILE A 49 16.55 13.05 -0.44
C ILE A 49 16.03 11.81 -1.12
N ILE A 50 15.47 11.95 -2.34
CA ILE A 50 14.88 10.82 -3.12
C ILE A 50 15.49 10.81 -4.51
N ASP A 51 15.94 9.65 -4.94
CA ASP A 51 16.15 9.31 -6.36
C ASP A 51 14.83 8.79 -6.91
N TYR A 52 14.00 9.71 -7.42
CA TYR A 52 12.66 9.39 -7.86
C TYR A 52 12.62 9.01 -9.34
N ARG A 53 12.18 7.81 -9.63
CA ARG A 53 12.12 7.20 -10.96
C ARG A 53 10.68 7.02 -11.40
N VAL A 54 10.31 7.64 -12.52
CA VAL A 54 8.95 7.52 -13.06
C VAL A 54 8.82 6.23 -13.87
N CYS A 55 7.83 5.41 -13.52
CA CYS A 55 7.52 4.16 -14.17
C CYS A 55 5.99 4.04 -14.31
N PRO A 56 5.40 4.36 -15.48
CA PRO A 56 3.95 4.42 -15.65
C PRO A 56 3.22 3.10 -15.34
N ASP A 57 3.86 1.97 -15.60
CA ASP A 57 3.36 0.62 -15.35
C ASP A 57 3.75 0.05 -13.97
N ASN A 58 4.18 0.90 -13.03
CA ASN A 58 4.78 0.53 -11.74
C ASN A 58 3.89 -0.35 -10.83
N GLU A 59 2.60 -0.46 -11.12
CA GLU A 59 1.66 -1.34 -10.40
C GLU A 59 1.46 -2.71 -11.07
N SER A 60 2.18 -3.00 -12.16
CA SER A 60 2.19 -4.34 -12.74
C SER A 60 3.23 -5.23 -12.05
N ASP A 61 2.94 -6.54 -11.99
CA ASP A 61 3.86 -7.55 -11.42
C ASP A 61 5.23 -7.51 -12.12
N GLU A 62 5.24 -7.37 -13.44
CA GLU A 62 6.46 -7.35 -14.26
C GLU A 62 7.31 -6.11 -13.99
N ALA A 63 6.70 -4.92 -13.95
CA ALA A 63 7.43 -3.68 -13.69
C ALA A 63 7.95 -3.64 -12.25
N PHE A 64 7.16 -4.09 -11.28
CA PHE A 64 7.58 -4.20 -9.89
C PHE A 64 8.84 -5.06 -9.75
N LEU A 65 8.82 -6.28 -10.28
CA LEU A 65 9.98 -7.19 -10.23
C LEU A 65 11.18 -6.65 -11.02
N ARG A 66 10.95 -6.09 -12.21
CA ARG A 66 12.01 -5.47 -13.02
C ARG A 66 12.71 -4.35 -12.25
N ASN A 67 11.94 -3.46 -11.64
CA ASN A 67 12.46 -2.31 -10.89
C ASN A 67 13.18 -2.75 -9.62
N ALA A 68 12.64 -3.74 -8.89
CA ALA A 68 13.29 -4.29 -7.71
C ALA A 68 14.64 -4.95 -8.05
N ARG A 69 14.70 -5.73 -9.15
CA ARG A 69 15.94 -6.37 -9.62
C ARG A 69 16.98 -5.33 -10.07
N ALA A 70 16.55 -4.30 -10.81
CA ALA A 70 17.48 -3.25 -11.27
C ALA A 70 18.13 -2.51 -10.09
N VAL A 71 17.38 -2.20 -9.02
CA VAL A 71 17.94 -1.57 -7.83
C VAL A 71 18.80 -2.54 -7.02
N ALA A 72 18.42 -3.81 -6.93
CA ALA A 72 19.22 -4.83 -6.29
C ALA A 72 20.60 -5.02 -6.96
N GLU A 73 20.64 -4.94 -8.28
CA GLU A 73 21.88 -5.00 -9.08
C GLU A 73 22.71 -3.72 -8.92
N GLU A 74 22.07 -2.53 -8.99
CA GLU A 74 22.72 -1.23 -8.80
C GLU A 74 23.39 -1.11 -7.43
N PHE A 75 22.78 -1.69 -6.38
CA PHE A 75 23.28 -1.70 -5.01
C PHE A 75 23.65 -3.11 -4.54
N SER A 76 24.36 -3.85 -5.40
CA SER A 76 24.72 -5.26 -5.13
C SER A 76 25.61 -5.46 -3.90
N ASP A 77 26.30 -4.41 -3.45
CA ASP A 77 27.13 -4.38 -2.24
C ASP A 77 26.33 -4.07 -0.95
N LYS A 78 25.00 -3.83 -1.08
CA LYS A 78 24.13 -3.43 0.03
C LYS A 78 22.90 -4.32 0.16
N THR A 79 22.33 -4.32 1.35
CA THR A 79 20.98 -4.82 1.56
C THR A 79 19.97 -3.78 1.07
N VAL A 80 19.08 -4.16 0.16
CA VAL A 80 17.99 -3.30 -0.32
C VAL A 80 16.75 -3.53 0.55
N LEU A 81 16.28 -2.49 1.23
CA LEU A 81 15.05 -2.53 2.04
C LEU A 81 13.86 -2.05 1.21
N LEU A 82 13.02 -2.99 0.77
CA LEU A 82 11.87 -2.71 -0.09
C LEU A 82 10.63 -2.43 0.74
N LEU A 83 10.03 -1.24 0.54
CA LEU A 83 8.80 -0.81 1.20
C LEU A 83 7.77 -0.29 0.19
N GLY A 84 6.57 -0.86 0.22
CA GLY A 84 5.39 -0.35 -0.48
C GLY A 84 4.72 0.75 0.35
N CYS A 85 4.55 1.92 -0.22
CA CYS A 85 3.93 3.08 0.44
C CYS A 85 2.48 3.30 0.01
N GLY A 86 1.75 2.22 -0.28
CA GLY A 86 0.34 2.18 -0.64
C GLY A 86 -0.12 0.74 -0.76
N ASP A 87 -1.41 0.49 -0.58
CA ASP A 87 -1.98 -0.86 -0.48
C ASP A 87 -1.63 -1.76 -1.69
N SER A 88 -1.71 -1.22 -2.91
CA SER A 88 -1.35 -1.95 -4.14
C SER A 88 0.12 -2.41 -4.14
N TYR A 89 1.03 -1.54 -3.67
CA TYR A 89 2.45 -1.87 -3.61
C TYR A 89 2.79 -2.82 -2.47
N VAL A 90 2.06 -2.75 -1.36
CA VAL A 90 2.17 -3.74 -0.26
C VAL A 90 1.71 -5.12 -0.75
N GLN A 91 0.61 -5.18 -1.52
CA GLN A 91 0.15 -6.44 -2.13
C GLN A 91 1.17 -7.02 -3.11
N LEU A 92 1.75 -6.19 -3.99
CA LEU A 92 2.82 -6.63 -4.90
C LEU A 92 4.04 -7.17 -4.13
N ALA A 93 4.46 -6.45 -3.08
CA ALA A 93 5.59 -6.87 -2.27
C ALA A 93 5.34 -8.20 -1.52
N ALA A 94 4.14 -8.38 -0.97
CA ALA A 94 3.75 -9.63 -0.32
C ALA A 94 3.66 -10.80 -1.29
N ARG A 95 3.07 -10.59 -2.48
CA ARG A 95 2.96 -11.59 -3.56
C ARG A 95 4.30 -12.06 -4.07
N HIS A 96 5.23 -11.13 -4.26
CA HIS A 96 6.52 -11.41 -4.90
C HIS A 96 7.70 -11.57 -3.95
N ARG A 97 7.49 -11.53 -2.63
CA ARG A 97 8.57 -11.57 -1.63
C ARG A 97 9.57 -12.72 -1.84
N ASP A 98 9.07 -13.88 -2.24
CA ASP A 98 9.87 -15.09 -2.42
C ASP A 98 10.58 -15.15 -3.82
N HIS A 99 10.32 -14.14 -4.68
CA HIS A 99 10.89 -14.02 -6.03
C HIS A 99 11.85 -12.82 -6.16
N LEU A 100 12.12 -12.13 -5.05
CA LEU A 100 13.03 -11.00 -5.00
C LEU A 100 14.50 -11.49 -4.97
N PRO A 101 15.47 -10.68 -5.43
CA PRO A 101 16.89 -10.97 -5.29
C PRO A 101 17.31 -11.17 -3.82
N GLU A 102 18.37 -11.96 -3.60
CA GLU A 102 18.83 -12.32 -2.26
C GLU A 102 19.22 -11.14 -1.38
N ASN A 103 19.69 -10.04 -1.98
CA ASN A 103 20.02 -8.82 -1.26
C ASN A 103 18.82 -7.90 -1.01
N VAL A 104 17.58 -8.28 -1.40
CA VAL A 104 16.36 -7.51 -1.16
C VAL A 104 15.60 -8.09 0.02
N ILE A 105 15.38 -7.28 1.03
CA ILE A 105 14.51 -7.59 2.16
C ILE A 105 13.19 -6.85 1.99
N ALA A 106 12.10 -7.62 1.87
CA ALA A 106 10.72 -7.14 1.87
C ALA A 106 9.98 -7.75 3.07
N PRO A 107 9.86 -7.05 4.21
CA PRO A 107 9.39 -7.63 5.47
C PRO A 107 7.86 -7.72 5.51
N TYR A 108 7.29 -8.43 4.55
CA TYR A 108 5.84 -8.60 4.40
C TYR A 108 5.40 -10.02 4.80
N ILE A 109 4.18 -10.09 5.31
CA ILE A 109 3.45 -11.35 5.55
C ILE A 109 3.08 -12.03 4.23
N SER A 110 2.55 -13.25 4.29
CA SER A 110 2.05 -13.93 3.09
C SER A 110 0.90 -13.16 2.43
N GLU A 111 0.76 -13.30 1.10
CA GLU A 111 -0.33 -12.65 0.36
C GLU A 111 -1.71 -13.07 0.89
N ASP A 112 -1.91 -14.36 1.24
CA ASP A 112 -3.18 -14.85 1.78
C ASP A 112 -3.55 -14.19 3.10
N LEU A 113 -2.59 -14.05 4.02
CA LEU A 113 -2.81 -13.37 5.29
C LEU A 113 -3.05 -11.88 5.06
N LEU A 114 -2.29 -11.24 4.17
CA LEU A 114 -2.47 -9.84 3.83
C LEU A 114 -3.88 -9.57 3.28
N ASN A 115 -4.35 -10.42 2.35
CA ASN A 115 -5.68 -10.28 1.77
C ASN A 115 -6.80 -10.43 2.81
N SER A 116 -6.62 -11.28 3.82
CA SER A 116 -7.58 -11.37 4.93
C SER A 116 -7.56 -10.15 5.85
N LEU A 117 -6.43 -9.46 5.99
CA LEU A 117 -6.31 -8.25 6.82
C LEU A 117 -6.76 -6.96 6.11
N ILE A 118 -6.62 -6.89 4.79
CA ILE A 118 -7.05 -5.73 3.99
C ILE A 118 -8.58 -5.65 3.91
N ASN A 119 -9.26 -6.81 3.86
CA ASN A 119 -10.72 -6.83 3.89
C ASN A 119 -11.21 -6.48 5.29
N LYS A 120 -11.86 -5.31 5.43
CA LYS A 120 -12.29 -4.79 6.74
C LYS A 120 -13.27 -5.73 7.46
N GLU A 121 -14.17 -6.39 6.75
CA GLU A 121 -15.08 -7.37 7.34
C GLU A 121 -14.30 -8.53 7.95
N ARG A 122 -13.39 -9.12 7.18
CA ARG A 122 -12.57 -10.22 7.66
C ARG A 122 -11.61 -9.79 8.77
N PHE A 123 -11.08 -8.58 8.68
CA PHE A 123 -10.23 -8.00 9.73
C PHE A 123 -10.97 -7.90 11.07
N TYR A 124 -12.20 -7.39 11.08
CA TYR A 124 -12.99 -7.27 12.32
C TYR A 124 -13.43 -8.64 12.85
N GLN A 125 -13.76 -9.60 11.97
CA GLN A 125 -14.00 -10.98 12.38
C GLN A 125 -12.76 -11.59 13.07
N LEU A 126 -11.57 -11.36 12.55
CA LEU A 126 -10.32 -11.78 13.17
C LEU A 126 -10.08 -11.10 14.53
N CYS A 127 -10.42 -9.83 14.65
CA CYS A 127 -10.35 -9.13 15.94
C CYS A 127 -11.26 -9.81 16.98
N ASP A 128 -12.51 -10.14 16.61
CA ASP A 128 -13.44 -10.85 17.50
C ASP A 128 -12.91 -12.24 17.86
N GLU A 129 -12.42 -13.01 16.87
CA GLU A 129 -11.86 -14.37 17.07
C GLU A 129 -10.68 -14.35 18.06
N HIS A 130 -9.91 -13.25 18.08
CA HIS A 130 -8.71 -13.11 18.92
C HIS A 130 -8.92 -12.23 20.18
N GLY A 131 -10.12 -11.75 20.43
CA GLY A 131 -10.44 -10.88 21.55
C GLY A 131 -9.74 -9.51 21.49
N VAL A 132 -9.51 -8.99 20.31
CA VAL A 132 -8.93 -7.65 20.06
C VAL A 132 -10.06 -6.64 19.92
N ASP A 133 -10.03 -5.59 20.73
CA ASP A 133 -11.02 -4.52 20.67
C ASP A 133 -10.95 -3.79 19.32
N HIS A 134 -12.10 -3.52 18.73
CA HIS A 134 -12.22 -2.74 17.50
C HIS A 134 -13.47 -1.82 17.56
N PRO A 135 -13.54 -0.77 16.73
CA PRO A 135 -14.72 0.10 16.67
C PRO A 135 -15.96 -0.69 16.27
N ALA A 136 -17.10 -0.36 16.87
CA ALA A 136 -18.38 -0.91 16.44
C ALA A 136 -18.61 -0.62 14.96
N THR A 137 -18.72 -1.68 14.16
CA THR A 137 -18.72 -1.59 12.70
C THR A 137 -19.96 -2.25 12.13
N PHE A 138 -20.63 -1.57 11.22
CA PHE A 138 -21.72 -2.10 10.42
C PHE A 138 -21.23 -2.35 9.00
N ILE A 139 -21.33 -3.59 8.55
CA ILE A 139 -20.99 -4.00 7.19
C ILE A 139 -22.22 -3.84 6.31
N TYR A 140 -22.08 -3.08 5.24
CA TYR A 140 -23.14 -2.78 4.31
C TYR A 140 -22.84 -3.31 2.92
N ASP A 141 -23.66 -4.25 2.44
CA ASP A 141 -23.57 -4.76 1.07
C ASP A 141 -24.44 -3.90 0.15
N ILE A 142 -23.79 -3.13 -0.71
CA ILE A 142 -24.45 -2.24 -1.64
C ILE A 142 -25.30 -2.98 -2.69
N LEU A 143 -24.89 -4.21 -3.06
CA LEU A 143 -25.62 -5.02 -4.05
C LEU A 143 -26.93 -5.54 -3.46
N LEU A 144 -26.91 -5.97 -2.21
CA LEU A 144 -28.11 -6.39 -1.48
C LEU A 144 -29.08 -5.22 -1.32
N PHE A 145 -28.58 -4.02 -1.04
CA PHE A 145 -29.41 -2.82 -0.90
C PHE A 145 -30.04 -2.37 -2.23
N ILE A 146 -29.28 -2.41 -3.33
CA ILE A 146 -29.81 -2.09 -4.67
C ILE A 146 -30.93 -3.07 -5.02
N SER A 147 -30.72 -4.36 -4.79
CA SER A 147 -31.72 -5.41 -5.01
C SER A 147 -32.97 -5.18 -4.15
N LEU A 148 -32.81 -4.86 -2.87
CA LEU A 148 -33.93 -4.54 -1.97
C LEU A 148 -34.63 -3.24 -2.37
N ALA A 149 -33.90 -2.21 -2.82
CA ALA A 149 -34.46 -0.96 -3.31
C ALA A 149 -35.25 -1.13 -4.61
N GLU A 150 -34.79 -1.99 -5.54
CA GLU A 150 -35.49 -2.34 -6.76
C GLU A 150 -36.80 -3.08 -6.45
N VAL A 151 -36.76 -4.03 -5.51
CA VAL A 151 -37.97 -4.73 -5.03
C VAL A 151 -38.93 -3.78 -4.30
N ALA A 152 -38.41 -2.88 -3.46
CA ALA A 152 -39.21 -1.90 -2.75
C ALA A 152 -39.73 -0.79 -3.69
N GLY A 153 -38.95 -0.38 -4.69
CA GLY A 153 -39.34 0.61 -5.70
C GLY A 153 -40.50 0.13 -6.59
N SER A 154 -40.66 -1.19 -6.75
CA SER A 154 -41.86 -1.78 -7.37
C SER A 154 -43.10 -1.69 -6.50
N LEU A 155 -42.94 -1.38 -5.19
CA LEU A 155 -44.01 -1.32 -4.21
C LEU A 155 -44.43 0.10 -3.76
N SER A 156 -43.61 1.15 -3.98
CA SER A 156 -43.97 2.51 -3.60
C SER A 156 -43.01 3.57 -4.18
N SER A 157 -43.61 4.51 -4.92
CA SER A 157 -42.97 5.78 -5.34
C SER A 157 -42.66 6.75 -4.19
N SER A 158 -42.94 6.39 -2.95
CA SER A 158 -42.81 7.23 -1.74
C SER A 158 -41.43 7.11 -1.05
N LEU A 159 -40.59 6.19 -1.45
CA LEU A 159 -39.26 5.96 -0.83
C LEU A 159 -38.13 6.82 -1.43
N MET A 160 -38.43 7.61 -2.47
CA MET A 160 -37.44 8.49 -3.12
C MET A 160 -37.06 9.74 -2.32
N SER A 161 -37.63 9.97 -1.14
CA SER A 161 -37.33 11.13 -0.30
C SER A 161 -36.32 10.92 0.82
N LEU A 162 -35.64 9.75 0.84
CA LEU A 162 -34.58 9.52 1.81
C LEU A 162 -33.29 10.26 1.38
N PRO A 163 -32.65 10.98 2.31
CA PRO A 163 -31.42 11.70 2.00
C PRO A 163 -30.32 10.73 1.53
N PRO A 164 -29.41 11.17 0.64
CA PRO A 164 -28.35 10.34 0.15
C PRO A 164 -27.50 9.84 1.33
N PHE A 165 -27.46 8.53 1.52
CA PHE A 165 -26.67 7.91 2.58
C PHE A 165 -25.20 8.30 2.41
N ARG A 166 -24.65 9.02 3.39
CA ARG A 166 -23.23 9.29 3.49
C ARG A 166 -22.49 7.95 3.62
N ARG A 167 -21.52 7.73 2.76
CA ARG A 167 -20.49 6.70 3.00
C ARG A 167 -19.85 7.04 4.34
N ILE A 168 -20.10 6.27 5.36
CA ILE A 168 -19.33 6.34 6.59
C ILE A 168 -18.04 5.57 6.32
N CYS A 169 -17.03 6.27 5.81
CA CYS A 169 -15.66 5.80 5.94
C CYS A 169 -15.32 5.96 7.43
N SER A 170 -15.13 4.87 8.14
CA SER A 170 -14.47 4.93 9.43
C SER A 170 -13.02 5.38 9.17
N PHE A 171 -12.73 6.64 9.47
CA PHE A 171 -11.36 7.09 9.64
C PHE A 171 -10.87 6.56 10.99
N ILE A 172 -9.79 5.80 10.97
CA ILE A 172 -8.91 5.58 12.11
C ILE A 172 -7.94 6.75 12.16
#